data_e9c9fe0eb1b36ff3e5ff480246437201
#
_entry.id   e9c9fe0eb1b36ff3e5ff480246437201
#
_cell.length_a   1.000
_cell.length_b   1.000
_cell.length_c   1.000
_cell.angle_alpha   90.00
_cell.angle_beta   90.00
_cell.angle_gamma   90.00
#
_symmetry.space_group_name_H-M   'P 1'
#
loop_
_entity.id
_entity.type
_entity.pdbx_description
1 polymer ?
#
loop_
_entity_poly.entity_id
_entity_poly.type
_entity_poly.pdbx_seq_one_letter_code
_entity_poly.pdbx_strand_id
1 'polypeptide(L)'
;LITKNLTADIGYISGSIAHMAFSEGAEKIEVRRQDEIGEIAIQVNRMSEKIDALMRSERDVLQANKDMITCVAHDLRTPLTSVIGYLQLAADMEKFSEQERHKYAEIAMRKANRLQGLIEELFSYTKLMSGEITLHKSEIDIVKLVEQMVEEFYPQFCENNLEYELSQNVSSCIINADGELMARAVQNLISNAIKYGKDGKRVFVEVEKFEKEIQVRVTNFGLIIPKESLERIFERFYRVEDSRSMQTGGTGLGLNIARQIVVLHGGMIKVESDIDGTIFTIALPLEKAEKDKERLVNITE
;
A
#
# COMPACT_ATOMS: atom_id res chain seq x y z
N LEU A 1 -14.72 -3.23 62.11
CA LEU A 1 -13.38 -3.17 61.52
C LEU A 1 -13.43 -3.53 60.01
N ILE A 2 -14.12 -4.60 59.61
CA ILE A 2 -14.20 -5.10 58.22
C ILE A 2 -14.85 -4.07 57.28
N THR A 3 -15.95 -3.44 57.68
CA THR A 3 -16.66 -2.42 56.91
C THR A 3 -15.82 -1.15 56.66
N LYS A 4 -14.98 -0.76 57.61
CA LYS A 4 -14.13 0.45 57.48
C LYS A 4 -12.98 0.28 56.47
N ASN A 5 -12.41 -0.92 56.38
CA ASN A 5 -11.41 -1.27 55.40
C ASN A 5 -12.00 -1.37 53.97
N LEU A 6 -13.21 -1.95 53.87
CA LEU A 6 -13.92 -2.07 52.60
C LEU A 6 -14.25 -0.68 52.00
N THR A 7 -14.71 0.25 52.83
CA THR A 7 -15.03 1.63 52.41
C THR A 7 -13.77 2.39 51.96
N ALA A 8 -12.65 2.13 52.61
CA ALA A 8 -11.36 2.74 52.28
C ALA A 8 -10.84 2.22 50.92
N ASP A 9 -10.93 0.92 50.67
CA ASP A 9 -10.48 0.30 49.40
C ASP A 9 -11.35 0.75 48.21
N ILE A 10 -12.67 0.83 48.39
CA ILE A 10 -13.60 1.37 47.39
C ILE A 10 -13.28 2.85 47.12
N GLY A 11 -13.02 3.65 48.17
CA GLY A 11 -12.63 5.03 48.04
C GLY A 11 -11.31 5.21 47.26
N TYR A 12 -10.34 4.32 47.51
CA TYR A 12 -9.07 4.30 46.76
C TYR A 12 -9.28 4.00 45.27
N ILE A 13 -10.03 2.93 44.93
CA ILE A 13 -10.34 2.58 43.55
C ILE A 13 -11.10 3.71 42.85
N SER A 14 -12.13 4.26 43.51
CA SER A 14 -12.91 5.37 42.97
C SER A 14 -12.03 6.62 42.70
N GLY A 15 -11.14 6.96 43.61
CA GLY A 15 -10.20 8.06 43.46
C GLY A 15 -9.19 7.81 42.32
N SER A 16 -8.70 6.58 42.21
CA SER A 16 -7.79 6.18 41.13
C SER A 16 -8.46 6.22 39.76
N ILE A 17 -9.73 5.77 39.66
CA ILE A 17 -10.53 5.87 38.42
C ILE A 17 -10.71 7.35 38.02
N ALA A 18 -11.05 8.23 38.98
CA ALA A 18 -11.19 9.63 38.71
C ALA A 18 -9.88 10.25 38.22
N HIS A 19 -8.74 9.85 38.79
CA HIS A 19 -7.42 10.31 38.34
C HIS A 19 -7.07 9.79 36.95
N MET A 20 -7.39 8.50 36.64
CA MET A 20 -7.19 7.92 35.32
C MET A 20 -8.02 8.62 34.23
N ALA A 21 -9.21 9.11 34.55
CA ALA A 21 -10.07 9.82 33.60
C ALA A 21 -9.49 11.18 33.12
N PHE A 22 -8.59 11.77 33.91
CA PHE A 22 -8.02 13.10 33.62
C PHE A 22 -6.52 13.10 33.32
N SER A 23 -5.83 11.98 33.46
CA SER A 23 -4.38 11.89 33.29
C SER A 23 -4.01 10.85 32.23
N GLU A 24 -3.27 11.27 31.21
CA GLU A 24 -2.66 10.33 30.26
C GLU A 24 -1.57 9.51 30.93
N GLY A 25 -1.61 8.19 30.78
CA GLY A 25 -0.60 7.28 31.35
C GLY A 25 -0.72 7.13 32.86
N ALA A 26 -1.93 7.22 33.41
CA ALA A 26 -2.19 7.04 34.83
C ALA A 26 -1.62 5.70 35.35
N GLU A 27 -1.03 5.75 36.56
CA GLU A 27 -0.54 4.55 37.22
C GLU A 27 -1.67 3.55 37.42
N LYS A 28 -1.35 2.25 37.23
CA LYS A 28 -2.29 1.16 37.46
C LYS A 28 -2.74 1.14 38.92
N ILE A 29 -4.02 0.81 39.13
CA ILE A 29 -4.56 0.58 40.47
C ILE A 29 -3.83 -0.60 41.07
N GLU A 30 -3.26 -0.42 42.27
CA GLU A 30 -2.62 -1.50 43.02
C GLU A 30 -3.66 -2.51 43.47
N VAL A 31 -3.49 -3.78 43.10
CA VAL A 31 -4.40 -4.88 43.53
C VAL A 31 -4.02 -5.33 44.94
N ARG A 32 -4.71 -4.78 45.95
CA ARG A 32 -4.42 -5.03 47.36
C ARG A 32 -5.15 -6.22 47.94
N ARG A 33 -6.14 -6.78 47.22
CA ARG A 33 -7.04 -7.82 47.70
C ARG A 33 -7.19 -8.94 46.69
N GLN A 34 -7.57 -10.14 47.18
CA GLN A 34 -7.83 -11.30 46.32
C GLN A 34 -9.34 -11.68 46.38
N ASP A 35 -10.21 -10.68 46.50
CA ASP A 35 -11.66 -10.80 46.49
C ASP A 35 -12.28 -10.02 45.36
N GLU A 36 -13.60 -9.85 45.35
CA GLU A 36 -14.37 -9.15 44.32
C GLU A 36 -13.86 -7.70 44.08
N ILE A 37 -13.33 -7.05 45.13
CA ILE A 37 -12.77 -5.71 45.04
C ILE A 37 -11.42 -5.73 44.28
N GLY A 38 -10.62 -6.75 44.53
CA GLY A 38 -9.37 -6.96 43.76
C GLY A 38 -9.65 -7.27 42.30
N GLU A 39 -10.70 -8.03 42.01
CA GLU A 39 -11.12 -8.33 40.66
C GLU A 39 -11.61 -7.08 39.91
N ILE A 40 -12.33 -6.17 40.57
CA ILE A 40 -12.70 -4.87 40.01
C ILE A 40 -11.46 -4.07 39.65
N ALA A 41 -10.44 -4.00 40.53
CA ALA A 41 -9.22 -3.29 40.24
C ALA A 41 -8.49 -3.85 39.01
N ILE A 42 -8.45 -5.17 38.85
CA ILE A 42 -7.89 -5.85 37.67
C ILE A 42 -8.66 -5.48 36.38
N GLN A 43 -9.98 -5.51 36.43
CA GLN A 43 -10.81 -5.18 35.25
C GLN A 43 -10.69 -3.72 34.87
N VAL A 44 -10.61 -2.80 35.82
CA VAL A 44 -10.37 -1.38 35.58
C VAL A 44 -9.01 -1.16 34.93
N ASN A 45 -7.95 -1.82 35.43
CA ASN A 45 -6.63 -1.74 34.82
C ASN A 45 -6.62 -2.23 33.36
N ARG A 46 -7.31 -3.36 33.08
CA ARG A 46 -7.44 -3.87 31.70
C ARG A 46 -8.21 -2.90 30.79
N MET A 47 -9.24 -2.26 31.32
CA MET A 47 -10.01 -1.26 30.57
C MET A 47 -9.14 -0.04 30.26
N SER A 48 -8.38 0.44 31.24
CA SER A 48 -7.41 1.55 31.05
C SER A 48 -6.38 1.21 30.00
N GLU A 49 -5.77 0.02 30.04
CA GLU A 49 -4.81 -0.44 29.02
C GLU A 49 -5.41 -0.46 27.61
N LYS A 50 -6.67 -0.91 27.48
CA LYS A 50 -7.36 -0.89 26.18
C LYS A 50 -7.63 0.52 25.68
N ILE A 51 -8.07 1.41 26.59
CA ILE A 51 -8.30 2.82 26.24
C ILE A 51 -6.99 3.48 25.78
N ASP A 52 -5.91 3.30 26.53
CA ASP A 52 -4.60 3.83 26.14
C ASP A 52 -4.11 3.31 24.80
N ALA A 53 -4.31 2.01 24.54
CA ALA A 53 -3.97 1.41 23.25
C ALA A 53 -4.80 2.01 22.10
N LEU A 54 -6.11 2.20 22.32
CA LEU A 54 -6.99 2.82 21.31
C LEU A 54 -6.62 4.28 21.07
N MET A 55 -6.34 5.05 22.13
CA MET A 55 -5.93 6.47 22.00
C MET A 55 -4.58 6.61 21.28
N ARG A 56 -3.62 5.72 21.54
CA ARG A 56 -2.35 5.68 20.79
C ARG A 56 -2.60 5.38 19.32
N SER A 57 -3.37 4.34 19.03
CA SER A 57 -3.72 3.98 17.65
C SER A 57 -4.44 5.12 16.91
N GLU A 58 -5.36 5.82 17.57
CA GLU A 58 -6.05 6.97 16.99
C GLU A 58 -5.07 8.13 16.70
N ARG A 59 -4.16 8.44 17.64
CA ARG A 59 -3.13 9.46 17.44
C ARG A 59 -2.19 9.11 16.29
N ASP A 60 -1.77 7.85 16.19
CA ASP A 60 -0.91 7.36 15.11
C ASP A 60 -1.60 7.54 13.75
N VAL A 61 -2.91 7.24 13.68
CA VAL A 61 -3.71 7.45 12.46
C VAL A 61 -3.84 8.94 12.12
N LEU A 62 -4.12 9.79 13.12
CA LEU A 62 -4.23 11.25 12.92
C LEU A 62 -2.89 11.86 12.48
N GLN A 63 -1.78 11.44 13.09
CA GLN A 63 -0.45 11.89 12.70
C GLN A 63 -0.10 11.44 11.29
N ALA A 64 -0.35 10.16 10.96
CA ALA A 64 -0.14 9.64 9.62
C ALA A 64 -0.97 10.39 8.56
N ASN A 65 -2.22 10.76 8.88
CA ASN A 65 -3.05 11.57 7.99
C ASN A 65 -2.50 12.98 7.80
N LYS A 66 -2.00 13.62 8.85
CA LYS A 66 -1.37 14.96 8.78
C LYS A 66 -0.10 14.93 7.93
N ASP A 67 0.75 13.95 8.15
CA ASP A 67 1.98 13.76 7.38
C ASP A 67 1.66 13.48 5.91
N MET A 68 0.61 12.70 5.64
CA MET A 68 0.06 12.45 4.31
C MET A 68 -0.31 13.76 3.60
N ILE A 69 -1.16 14.58 4.22
CA ILE A 69 -1.62 15.84 3.62
C ILE A 69 -0.41 16.74 3.28
N THR A 70 0.56 16.79 4.16
CA THR A 70 1.77 17.61 3.98
C THR A 70 2.62 17.10 2.82
N CYS A 71 2.84 15.78 2.74
CA CYS A 71 3.60 15.13 1.67
C CYS A 71 2.91 15.33 0.31
N VAL A 72 1.61 15.04 0.23
CA VAL A 72 0.80 15.20 -0.98
C VAL A 72 0.80 16.65 -1.45
N ALA A 73 0.59 17.61 -0.55
CA ALA A 73 0.60 19.03 -0.90
C ALA A 73 1.94 19.47 -1.50
N HIS A 74 3.06 18.97 -0.96
CA HIS A 74 4.39 19.23 -1.50
C HIS A 74 4.56 18.61 -2.90
N ASP A 75 4.18 17.34 -3.06
CA ASP A 75 4.36 16.58 -4.30
C ASP A 75 3.46 17.06 -5.44
N LEU A 76 2.30 17.66 -5.13
CA LEU A 76 1.43 18.33 -6.09
C LEU A 76 1.95 19.73 -6.44
N ARG A 77 2.48 20.49 -5.47
CA ARG A 77 2.96 21.87 -5.70
C ARG A 77 4.13 21.90 -6.69
N THR A 78 5.07 20.99 -6.58
CA THR A 78 6.29 20.96 -7.42
C THR A 78 5.98 20.85 -8.92
N PRO A 79 5.21 19.84 -9.41
CA PRO A 79 4.85 19.77 -10.82
C PRO A 79 3.95 20.92 -11.26
N LEU A 80 3.02 21.38 -10.40
CA LEU A 80 2.13 22.50 -10.71
C LEU A 80 2.92 23.79 -10.95
N THR A 81 3.88 24.12 -10.09
CA THR A 81 4.76 25.28 -10.27
C THR A 81 5.56 25.16 -11.55
N SER A 82 6.04 23.93 -11.88
CA SER A 82 6.73 23.69 -13.14
C SER A 82 5.83 23.89 -14.36
N VAL A 83 4.59 23.40 -14.34
CA VAL A 83 3.61 23.61 -15.42
C VAL A 83 3.38 25.10 -15.65
N ILE A 84 3.13 25.86 -14.60
CA ILE A 84 2.89 27.31 -14.69
C ILE A 84 4.13 28.01 -15.27
N GLY A 85 5.33 27.69 -14.78
CA GLY A 85 6.57 28.29 -15.26
C GLY A 85 6.83 28.03 -16.75
N TYR A 86 6.67 26.76 -17.18
CA TYR A 86 6.87 26.43 -18.60
C TYR A 86 5.80 27.02 -19.51
N LEU A 87 4.55 27.13 -19.05
CA LEU A 87 3.50 27.83 -19.81
C LEU A 87 3.79 29.33 -19.93
N GLN A 88 4.33 29.98 -18.89
CA GLN A 88 4.76 31.38 -18.97
C GLN A 88 5.89 31.57 -20.01
N LEU A 89 6.89 30.65 -20.04
CA LEU A 89 7.94 30.68 -21.06
C LEU A 89 7.38 30.41 -22.47
N ALA A 90 6.43 29.49 -22.61
CA ALA A 90 5.79 29.22 -23.89
C ALA A 90 4.94 30.38 -24.40
N ALA A 91 4.39 31.21 -23.52
CA ALA A 91 3.59 32.40 -23.86
C ALA A 91 4.42 33.64 -24.22
N ASP A 92 5.71 33.69 -23.87
CA ASP A 92 6.58 34.83 -24.11
C ASP A 92 7.11 34.82 -25.58
N MET A 93 6.35 35.54 -26.44
CA MET A 93 6.67 35.62 -27.90
C MET A 93 7.85 36.51 -28.20
N GLU A 94 8.25 37.41 -27.29
CA GLU A 94 9.32 38.35 -27.53
C GLU A 94 10.69 37.73 -27.25
N LYS A 95 10.78 36.80 -26.30
CA LYS A 95 12.04 36.20 -25.86
C LYS A 95 12.40 34.89 -26.50
N PHE A 96 11.41 34.11 -26.95
CA PHE A 96 11.62 32.74 -27.38
C PHE A 96 11.07 32.48 -28.79
N SER A 97 11.85 31.72 -29.58
CA SER A 97 11.44 31.24 -30.89
C SER A 97 10.23 30.29 -30.80
N GLU A 98 9.52 30.10 -31.91
CA GLU A 98 8.39 29.19 -32.00
C GLU A 98 8.77 27.76 -31.61
N GLN A 99 9.95 27.28 -31.98
CA GLN A 99 10.46 25.97 -31.63
C GLN A 99 10.71 25.81 -30.11
N GLU A 100 11.29 26.84 -29.49
CA GLU A 100 11.53 26.84 -28.03
C GLU A 100 10.20 26.87 -27.26
N ARG A 101 9.24 27.67 -27.71
CA ARG A 101 7.90 27.74 -27.09
C ARG A 101 7.16 26.41 -27.21
N HIS A 102 7.25 25.74 -28.37
CA HIS A 102 6.69 24.41 -28.56
C HIS A 102 7.30 23.41 -27.58
N LYS A 103 8.62 23.40 -27.43
CA LYS A 103 9.34 22.58 -26.47
C LYS A 103 8.89 22.84 -25.01
N TYR A 104 8.70 24.13 -24.65
CA TYR A 104 8.19 24.47 -23.31
C TYR A 104 6.75 23.98 -23.09
N ALA A 105 5.88 24.10 -24.09
CA ALA A 105 4.53 23.58 -24.05
C ALA A 105 4.50 22.04 -23.89
N GLU A 106 5.36 21.31 -24.59
CA GLU A 106 5.50 19.86 -24.42
C GLU A 106 5.97 19.48 -23.01
N ILE A 107 6.93 20.24 -22.45
CA ILE A 107 7.39 20.00 -21.08
C ILE A 107 6.24 20.25 -20.08
N ALA A 108 5.48 21.34 -20.26
CA ALA A 108 4.32 21.64 -19.43
C ALA A 108 3.29 20.52 -19.49
N MET A 109 2.99 20.01 -20.70
CA MET A 109 2.04 18.90 -20.90
C MET A 109 2.49 17.62 -20.18
N ARG A 110 3.77 17.22 -20.29
CA ARG A 110 4.31 16.06 -19.55
C ARG A 110 4.21 16.24 -18.05
N LYS A 111 4.43 17.46 -17.53
CA LYS A 111 4.28 17.75 -16.09
C LYS A 111 2.82 17.74 -15.64
N ALA A 112 1.90 18.22 -16.48
CA ALA A 112 0.45 18.16 -16.22
C ALA A 112 -0.07 16.72 -16.19
N ASN A 113 0.30 15.88 -17.15
CA ASN A 113 -0.06 14.46 -17.16
C ASN A 113 0.47 13.72 -15.92
N ARG A 114 1.70 14.05 -15.48
CA ARG A 114 2.23 13.51 -14.23
C ARG A 114 1.40 13.95 -13.02
N LEU A 115 0.99 15.22 -12.96
CA LEU A 115 0.15 15.74 -11.87
C LEU A 115 -1.21 15.02 -11.84
N GLN A 116 -1.80 14.77 -13.00
CA GLN A 116 -3.04 14.00 -13.12
C GLN A 116 -2.87 12.59 -12.52
N GLY A 117 -1.80 11.87 -12.88
CA GLY A 117 -1.51 10.55 -12.31
C GLY A 117 -1.37 10.55 -10.79
N LEU A 118 -0.72 11.59 -10.21
CA LEU A 118 -0.60 11.74 -8.76
C LEU A 118 -1.98 11.92 -8.09
N ILE A 119 -2.87 12.69 -8.71
CA ILE A 119 -4.25 12.89 -8.23
C ILE A 119 -5.04 11.58 -8.29
N GLU A 120 -4.91 10.82 -9.37
CA GLU A 120 -5.58 9.51 -9.53
C GLU A 120 -5.09 8.48 -8.50
N GLU A 121 -3.78 8.44 -8.23
CA GLU A 121 -3.20 7.62 -7.15
C GLU A 121 -3.79 8.01 -5.78
N LEU A 122 -3.88 9.30 -5.48
CA LEU A 122 -4.44 9.81 -4.22
C LEU A 122 -5.92 9.44 -4.08
N PHE A 123 -6.72 9.66 -5.12
CA PHE A 123 -8.15 9.32 -5.13
C PHE A 123 -8.38 7.84 -4.85
N SER A 124 -7.58 7.00 -5.47
CA SER A 124 -7.68 5.56 -5.29
C SER A 124 -7.25 5.10 -3.92
N TYR A 125 -6.20 5.74 -3.39
CA TYR A 125 -5.76 5.52 -2.03
C TYR A 125 -6.88 5.88 -1.03
N THR A 126 -7.51 7.06 -1.18
CA THR A 126 -8.60 7.48 -0.27
C THR A 126 -9.78 6.52 -0.30
N LYS A 127 -10.18 6.04 -1.49
CA LYS A 127 -11.23 5.02 -1.61
C LYS A 127 -10.86 3.69 -0.94
N LEU A 128 -9.61 3.23 -1.09
CA LEU A 128 -9.12 2.01 -0.43
C LEU A 128 -9.13 2.13 1.10
N MET A 129 -8.87 3.33 1.62
CA MET A 129 -8.76 3.57 3.06
C MET A 129 -10.09 3.83 3.76
N SER A 130 -11.10 4.36 3.07
CA SER A 130 -12.43 4.61 3.63
C SER A 130 -13.21 3.33 3.93
N GLY A 131 -12.73 2.18 3.48
CA GLY A 131 -13.46 0.90 3.57
C GLY A 131 -14.72 0.86 2.70
N GLU A 132 -14.92 1.88 1.85
CA GLU A 132 -16.08 2.00 0.96
C GLU A 132 -15.94 1.16 -0.32
N ILE A 133 -14.77 0.51 -0.52
CA ILE A 133 -14.60 -0.35 -1.70
C ILE A 133 -15.40 -1.62 -1.52
N THR A 134 -16.49 -1.70 -2.26
CA THR A 134 -17.18 -2.95 -2.53
C THR A 134 -16.40 -3.68 -3.63
N LEU A 135 -15.81 -4.84 -3.31
CA LEU A 135 -15.12 -5.66 -4.32
C LEU A 135 -16.14 -6.19 -5.33
N HIS A 136 -15.94 -5.87 -6.60
CA HIS A 136 -16.72 -6.43 -7.70
C HIS A 136 -16.02 -7.69 -8.25
N LYS A 137 -16.03 -8.76 -7.43
CA LYS A 137 -15.39 -10.02 -7.80
C LYS A 137 -16.12 -10.69 -8.95
N SER A 138 -15.35 -11.17 -9.93
CA SER A 138 -15.80 -11.97 -11.06
C SER A 138 -14.76 -13.03 -11.39
N GLU A 139 -15.11 -14.03 -12.19
CA GLU A 139 -14.14 -14.97 -12.72
C GLU A 139 -13.26 -14.26 -13.74
N ILE A 140 -11.96 -14.13 -13.43
CA ILE A 140 -10.96 -13.54 -14.31
C ILE A 140 -9.83 -14.53 -14.55
N ASP A 141 -9.23 -14.47 -15.73
CA ASP A 141 -8.01 -15.19 -16.04
C ASP A 141 -6.80 -14.31 -15.67
N ILE A 142 -6.16 -14.62 -14.57
CA ILE A 142 -5.03 -13.81 -14.07
C ILE A 142 -3.82 -13.87 -15.01
N VAL A 143 -3.62 -14.97 -15.76
CA VAL A 143 -2.53 -15.08 -16.73
C VAL A 143 -2.74 -14.08 -17.86
N LYS A 144 -3.94 -14.05 -18.45
CA LYS A 144 -4.27 -13.09 -19.52
C LYS A 144 -4.25 -11.64 -19.03
N LEU A 145 -4.66 -11.40 -17.79
CA LEU A 145 -4.59 -10.06 -17.20
C LEU A 145 -3.16 -9.58 -17.11
N VAL A 146 -2.22 -10.43 -16.65
CA VAL A 146 -0.79 -10.07 -16.58
C VAL A 146 -0.20 -9.88 -17.98
N GLU A 147 -0.53 -10.75 -18.95
CA GLU A 147 -0.14 -10.58 -20.35
C GLU A 147 -0.56 -9.22 -20.88
N GLN A 148 -1.84 -8.86 -20.72
CA GLN A 148 -2.36 -7.57 -21.16
C GLN A 148 -1.63 -6.40 -20.50
N MET A 149 -1.36 -6.49 -19.19
CA MET A 149 -0.63 -5.44 -18.48
C MET A 149 0.80 -5.27 -19.01
N VAL A 150 1.52 -6.36 -19.29
CA VAL A 150 2.86 -6.29 -19.89
C VAL A 150 2.81 -5.65 -21.27
N GLU A 151 1.82 -5.99 -22.10
CA GLU A 151 1.63 -5.39 -23.44
C GLU A 151 1.34 -3.88 -23.35
N GLU A 152 0.50 -3.44 -22.41
CA GLU A 152 0.21 -2.02 -22.19
C GLU A 152 1.46 -1.21 -21.80
N PHE A 153 2.42 -1.84 -21.10
CA PHE A 153 3.68 -1.21 -20.71
C PHE A 153 4.79 -1.29 -21.78
N TYR A 154 4.55 -1.96 -22.91
CA TYR A 154 5.55 -2.10 -23.99
C TYR A 154 6.18 -0.76 -24.44
N PRO A 155 5.40 0.32 -24.68
CA PRO A 155 6.00 1.61 -25.07
C PRO A 155 6.96 2.14 -24.00
N GLN A 156 6.63 1.96 -22.70
CA GLN A 156 7.46 2.43 -21.60
C GLN A 156 8.75 1.62 -21.44
N PHE A 157 8.73 0.31 -21.72
CA PHE A 157 9.94 -0.50 -21.80
C PHE A 157 10.87 0.01 -22.91
N CYS A 158 10.33 0.27 -24.11
CA CYS A 158 11.09 0.82 -25.24
C CYS A 158 11.69 2.20 -24.93
N GLU A 159 10.89 3.13 -24.38
CA GLU A 159 11.34 4.48 -24.01
C GLU A 159 12.47 4.49 -22.98
N ASN A 160 12.50 3.51 -22.09
CA ASN A 160 13.53 3.38 -21.06
C ASN A 160 14.67 2.42 -21.45
N ASN A 161 14.69 1.90 -22.70
CA ASN A 161 15.65 0.90 -23.18
C ASN A 161 15.76 -0.31 -22.26
N LEU A 162 14.60 -0.82 -21.82
CA LEU A 162 14.49 -2.01 -20.97
C LEU A 162 14.10 -3.22 -21.81
N GLU A 163 14.83 -4.31 -21.65
CA GLU A 163 14.40 -5.64 -22.10
C GLU A 163 13.40 -6.20 -21.10
N TYR A 164 12.33 -6.82 -21.57
CA TYR A 164 11.39 -7.52 -20.72
C TYR A 164 11.20 -8.97 -21.17
N GLU A 165 10.90 -9.81 -20.22
CA GLU A 165 10.58 -11.21 -20.47
C GLU A 165 9.34 -11.57 -19.64
N LEU A 166 8.37 -12.24 -20.29
CA LEU A 166 7.20 -12.80 -19.64
C LEU A 166 7.28 -14.32 -19.71
N SER A 167 7.27 -14.98 -18.56
CA SER A 167 7.24 -16.43 -18.45
C SER A 167 6.03 -16.91 -17.64
N GLN A 168 5.53 -18.09 -17.99
CA GLN A 168 4.36 -18.66 -17.31
C GLN A 168 4.41 -20.19 -17.36
N ASN A 169 4.04 -20.84 -16.25
CA ASN A 169 3.99 -22.31 -16.20
C ASN A 169 2.61 -22.87 -16.53
N VAL A 170 1.61 -22.01 -16.75
CA VAL A 170 0.24 -22.36 -17.16
C VAL A 170 -0.27 -21.35 -18.18
N SER A 171 -1.10 -21.80 -19.12
CA SER A 171 -1.68 -20.94 -20.16
C SER A 171 -2.93 -20.18 -19.72
N SER A 172 -3.55 -20.57 -18.60
CA SER A 172 -4.75 -19.95 -18.06
C SER A 172 -4.92 -20.35 -16.59
N CYS A 173 -5.39 -19.39 -15.78
CA CYS A 173 -5.76 -19.66 -14.40
C CYS A 173 -6.90 -18.72 -13.98
N ILE A 174 -8.10 -19.30 -13.83
CA ILE A 174 -9.28 -18.55 -13.42
C ILE A 174 -9.28 -18.40 -11.91
N ILE A 175 -9.45 -17.18 -11.45
CA ILE A 175 -9.59 -16.81 -10.03
C ILE A 175 -10.83 -15.92 -9.87
N ASN A 176 -11.39 -15.88 -8.65
CA ASN A 176 -12.51 -15.00 -8.31
C ASN A 176 -11.96 -13.70 -7.71
N ALA A 177 -11.81 -12.67 -8.54
CA ALA A 177 -11.18 -11.41 -8.15
C ALA A 177 -11.82 -10.21 -8.85
N ASP A 178 -11.57 -9.01 -8.32
CA ASP A 178 -11.88 -7.75 -8.99
C ASP A 178 -10.78 -7.44 -10.00
N GLY A 179 -11.11 -7.57 -11.28
CA GLY A 179 -10.15 -7.46 -12.38
C GLY A 179 -9.51 -6.07 -12.49
N GLU A 180 -10.27 -5.00 -12.25
CA GLU A 180 -9.74 -3.63 -12.32
C GLU A 180 -8.73 -3.36 -11.19
N LEU A 181 -9.07 -3.77 -9.97
CA LEU A 181 -8.18 -3.63 -8.84
C LEU A 181 -6.93 -4.52 -9.00
N MET A 182 -7.10 -5.75 -9.50
CA MET A 182 -5.96 -6.64 -9.70
C MET A 182 -5.03 -6.13 -10.80
N ALA A 183 -5.56 -5.65 -11.92
CA ALA A 183 -4.79 -4.98 -12.97
C ALA A 183 -3.96 -3.83 -12.39
N ARG A 184 -4.58 -3.01 -11.53
CA ARG A 184 -3.92 -1.91 -10.85
C ARG A 184 -2.79 -2.37 -9.92
N ALA A 185 -2.97 -3.47 -9.19
CA ALA A 185 -1.90 -4.01 -8.35
C ALA A 185 -0.69 -4.43 -9.19
N VAL A 186 -0.92 -5.14 -10.31
CA VAL A 186 0.12 -5.55 -11.26
C VAL A 186 0.79 -4.34 -11.91
N GLN A 187 0.02 -3.35 -12.37
CA GLN A 187 0.54 -2.10 -12.95
C GLN A 187 1.48 -1.36 -12.01
N ASN A 188 1.15 -1.30 -10.71
CA ASN A 188 2.01 -0.69 -9.70
C ASN A 188 3.36 -1.40 -9.59
N LEU A 189 3.39 -2.72 -9.68
CA LEU A 189 4.65 -3.49 -9.65
C LEU A 189 5.46 -3.29 -10.93
N ILE A 190 4.83 -3.38 -12.11
CA ILE A 190 5.52 -3.19 -13.40
C ILE A 190 6.07 -1.75 -13.50
N SER A 191 5.26 -0.75 -13.16
CA SER A 191 5.69 0.66 -13.14
C SER A 191 6.87 0.88 -12.20
N ASN A 192 6.85 0.23 -11.01
CA ASN A 192 7.96 0.27 -10.07
C ASN A 192 9.22 -0.39 -10.66
N ALA A 193 9.08 -1.55 -11.31
CA ALA A 193 10.18 -2.26 -11.94
C ALA A 193 10.81 -1.45 -13.09
N ILE A 194 10.01 -0.80 -13.93
CA ILE A 194 10.49 0.10 -14.99
C ILE A 194 11.28 1.27 -14.39
N LYS A 195 10.75 1.86 -13.33
CA LYS A 195 11.31 3.04 -12.70
C LYS A 195 12.67 2.80 -12.05
N TYR A 196 12.80 1.68 -11.34
CA TYR A 196 13.99 1.35 -10.55
C TYR A 196 14.90 0.31 -11.23
N GLY A 197 14.45 -0.30 -12.33
CA GLY A 197 15.21 -1.27 -13.11
C GLY A 197 16.05 -0.68 -14.24
N LYS A 198 16.10 0.65 -14.41
CA LYS A 198 16.78 1.32 -15.54
C LYS A 198 18.26 0.96 -15.66
N ASP A 199 18.95 0.85 -14.53
CA ASP A 199 20.39 0.56 -14.51
C ASP A 199 20.66 -0.91 -14.87
N GLY A 200 19.76 -1.82 -14.52
CA GLY A 200 19.86 -3.25 -14.84
C GLY A 200 19.34 -3.63 -16.21
N LYS A 201 18.66 -2.70 -16.91
CA LYS A 201 18.16 -2.84 -18.29
C LYS A 201 17.24 -4.01 -18.57
N ARG A 202 16.77 -4.72 -17.55
CA ARG A 202 15.93 -5.92 -17.68
C ARG A 202 14.82 -5.94 -16.63
N VAL A 203 13.64 -6.43 -17.04
CA VAL A 203 12.50 -6.70 -16.17
C VAL A 203 11.95 -8.08 -16.51
N PHE A 204 11.76 -8.93 -15.51
CA PHE A 204 11.10 -10.22 -15.68
C PHE A 204 9.74 -10.18 -15.02
N VAL A 205 8.75 -10.73 -15.71
CA VAL A 205 7.40 -10.95 -15.17
C VAL A 205 7.12 -12.44 -15.28
N GLU A 206 6.77 -13.06 -14.17
CA GLU A 206 6.56 -14.50 -14.11
C GLU A 206 5.20 -14.79 -13.49
N VAL A 207 4.45 -15.72 -14.08
CA VAL A 207 3.18 -16.20 -13.52
C VAL A 207 3.30 -17.70 -13.27
N GLU A 208 3.26 -18.09 -12.01
CA GLU A 208 3.42 -19.48 -11.61
C GLU A 208 2.25 -19.97 -10.78
N LYS A 209 1.62 -21.03 -11.24
CA LYS A 209 0.57 -21.72 -10.51
C LYS A 209 1.16 -22.84 -9.67
N PHE A 210 0.82 -22.80 -8.39
CA PHE A 210 1.10 -23.84 -7.41
C PHE A 210 -0.21 -24.55 -7.01
N GLU A 211 -0.10 -25.57 -6.17
CA GLU A 211 -1.27 -26.36 -5.75
C GLU A 211 -2.35 -25.54 -5.02
N LYS A 212 -1.95 -24.54 -4.23
CA LYS A 212 -2.85 -23.75 -3.36
C LYS A 212 -2.93 -22.27 -3.68
N GLU A 213 -2.03 -21.79 -4.53
CA GLU A 213 -1.92 -20.37 -4.86
C GLU A 213 -1.40 -20.17 -6.28
N ILE A 214 -1.68 -19.00 -6.83
CA ILE A 214 -1.00 -18.49 -8.03
C ILE A 214 -0.14 -17.30 -7.62
N GLN A 215 1.09 -17.26 -8.12
CA GLN A 215 2.03 -16.20 -7.88
C GLN A 215 2.27 -15.39 -9.15
N VAL A 216 2.28 -14.07 -9.01
CA VAL A 216 2.77 -13.13 -10.02
C VAL A 216 4.01 -12.48 -9.46
N ARG A 217 5.16 -12.68 -10.11
CA ARG A 217 6.44 -12.11 -9.73
C ARG A 217 6.88 -11.07 -10.73
N VAL A 218 7.36 -9.94 -10.25
CA VAL A 218 7.96 -8.90 -11.06
C VAL A 218 9.36 -8.63 -10.53
N THR A 219 10.36 -8.93 -11.36
CA THR A 219 11.78 -8.80 -11.01
C THR A 219 12.41 -7.66 -11.81
N ASN A 220 13.11 -6.78 -11.13
CA ASN A 220 13.95 -5.77 -11.75
C ASN A 220 15.38 -5.82 -11.22
N PHE A 221 16.32 -5.44 -12.06
CA PHE A 221 17.74 -5.38 -11.74
C PHE A 221 18.16 -3.93 -11.61
N GLY A 222 18.67 -3.53 -10.46
CA GLY A 222 19.03 -2.13 -10.19
C GLY A 222 19.53 -1.94 -8.78
N LEU A 223 19.16 -0.83 -8.16
CA LEU A 223 19.52 -0.55 -6.77
C LEU A 223 18.93 -1.57 -5.81
N ILE A 224 19.79 -2.13 -4.95
CA ILE A 224 19.38 -3.06 -3.90
C ILE A 224 18.63 -2.28 -2.80
N ILE A 225 17.50 -2.80 -2.37
CA ILE A 225 16.73 -2.23 -1.26
C ILE A 225 17.41 -2.66 0.06
N PRO A 226 17.82 -1.73 0.94
CA PRO A 226 18.38 -2.06 2.25
C PRO A 226 17.42 -2.93 3.07
N LYS A 227 17.97 -3.90 3.81
CA LYS A 227 17.16 -4.87 4.58
C LYS A 227 16.18 -4.20 5.55
N GLU A 228 16.60 -3.11 6.21
CA GLU A 228 15.77 -2.30 7.09
C GLU A 228 14.61 -1.59 6.37
N SER A 229 14.70 -1.45 5.05
CA SER A 229 13.68 -0.81 4.21
C SER A 229 12.67 -1.80 3.62
N LEU A 230 12.98 -3.10 3.56
CA LEU A 230 12.16 -4.12 2.89
C LEU A 230 10.72 -4.21 3.45
N GLU A 231 10.55 -4.11 4.76
CA GLU A 231 9.22 -4.11 5.37
C GLU A 231 8.53 -2.75 5.18
N ARG A 232 9.31 -1.68 5.17
CA ARG A 232 8.82 -0.31 5.13
C ARG A 232 8.42 0.20 3.75
N ILE A 233 8.91 -0.40 2.67
CA ILE A 233 8.55 0.04 1.30
C ILE A 233 7.06 -0.12 0.99
N PHE A 234 6.32 -0.89 1.77
CA PHE A 234 4.86 -0.98 1.71
C PHE A 234 4.14 0.01 2.62
N GLU A 235 4.88 0.76 3.46
CA GLU A 235 4.32 1.86 4.23
C GLU A 235 3.95 3.02 3.31
N ARG A 236 3.01 3.83 3.74
CA ARG A 236 2.52 5.00 2.99
C ARG A 236 3.61 6.05 2.88
N PHE A 237 3.82 6.58 1.67
CA PHE A 237 4.79 7.66 1.39
C PHE A 237 6.24 7.30 1.74
N TYR A 238 6.50 6.06 2.10
CA TYR A 238 7.86 5.62 2.35
C TYR A 238 8.63 5.53 1.04
N ARG A 239 9.86 6.04 1.07
CA ARG A 239 10.82 5.97 -0.04
C ARG A 239 12.21 5.77 0.55
N VAL A 240 12.98 4.89 -0.06
CA VAL A 240 14.40 4.73 0.29
C VAL A 240 15.13 6.04 -0.03
N GLU A 241 16.03 6.48 0.84
CA GLU A 241 16.65 7.82 0.75
C GLU A 241 17.35 8.08 -0.58
N ASP A 242 18.06 7.09 -1.12
CA ASP A 242 18.72 7.18 -2.43
C ASP A 242 17.74 7.37 -3.60
N SER A 243 16.48 6.99 -3.44
CA SER A 243 15.41 7.18 -4.44
C SER A 243 14.71 8.53 -4.35
N ARG A 244 15.06 9.37 -3.37
CA ARG A 244 14.49 10.74 -3.20
C ARG A 244 15.00 11.75 -4.24
N SER A 245 15.98 11.38 -5.07
CA SER A 245 16.43 12.26 -6.15
C SER A 245 15.24 12.67 -7.02
N MET A 246 15.15 13.95 -7.35
CA MET A 246 14.02 14.55 -8.11
C MET A 246 13.73 13.87 -9.45
N GLN A 247 14.65 13.06 -9.98
CA GLN A 247 14.53 12.40 -11.28
C GLN A 247 13.62 11.18 -11.27
N THR A 248 13.52 10.45 -10.14
CA THR A 248 12.72 9.21 -10.05
C THR A 248 11.29 9.40 -9.55
N GLY A 249 10.82 10.59 -9.33
CA GLY A 249 9.48 10.98 -8.86
C GLY A 249 8.44 9.88 -8.63
N GLY A 250 7.69 9.95 -7.53
CA GLY A 250 6.60 9.05 -7.19
C GLY A 250 6.13 9.34 -5.76
N THR A 251 4.85 9.15 -5.50
CA THR A 251 4.19 9.43 -4.21
C THR A 251 4.61 8.50 -3.07
N GLY A 252 5.16 7.32 -3.38
CA GLY A 252 5.33 6.26 -2.39
C GLY A 252 4.01 5.57 -2.01
N LEU A 253 2.96 5.74 -2.81
CA LEU A 253 1.66 5.10 -2.59
C LEU A 253 1.48 3.80 -3.39
N GLY A 254 2.13 3.65 -4.54
CA GLY A 254 1.88 2.55 -5.47
C GLY A 254 2.03 1.17 -4.83
N LEU A 255 3.12 0.91 -4.09
CA LEU A 255 3.34 -0.38 -3.41
C LEU A 255 2.34 -0.59 -2.25
N ASN A 256 1.97 0.46 -1.54
CA ASN A 256 0.93 0.38 -0.50
C ASN A 256 -0.43 0.04 -1.13
N ILE A 257 -0.80 0.68 -2.23
CA ILE A 257 -2.03 0.39 -2.99
C ILE A 257 -2.03 -1.07 -3.45
N ALA A 258 -0.93 -1.55 -4.05
CA ALA A 258 -0.80 -2.94 -4.47
C ALA A 258 -1.00 -3.91 -3.28
N ARG A 259 -0.37 -3.64 -2.14
CA ARG A 259 -0.54 -4.45 -0.92
C ARG A 259 -1.98 -4.47 -0.43
N GLN A 260 -2.65 -3.33 -0.36
CA GLN A 260 -4.04 -3.26 0.09
C GLN A 260 -4.97 -4.04 -0.84
N ILE A 261 -4.82 -3.90 -2.15
CA ILE A 261 -5.60 -4.65 -3.13
C ILE A 261 -5.40 -6.16 -2.95
N VAL A 262 -4.16 -6.61 -2.85
CA VAL A 262 -3.85 -8.03 -2.68
C VAL A 262 -4.43 -8.59 -1.37
N VAL A 263 -4.33 -7.84 -0.27
CA VAL A 263 -4.91 -8.22 1.04
C VAL A 263 -6.44 -8.29 0.97
N LEU A 264 -7.11 -7.35 0.29
CA LEU A 264 -8.56 -7.39 0.08
C LEU A 264 -9.02 -8.64 -0.69
N HIS A 265 -8.14 -9.22 -1.51
CA HIS A 265 -8.36 -10.47 -2.23
C HIS A 265 -7.94 -11.71 -1.44
N GLY A 266 -7.54 -11.55 -0.17
CA GLY A 266 -7.08 -12.67 0.67
C GLY A 266 -5.68 -13.16 0.32
N GLY A 267 -4.94 -12.42 -0.50
CA GLY A 267 -3.58 -12.73 -0.91
C GLY A 267 -2.50 -12.09 -0.03
N MET A 268 -1.26 -12.27 -0.44
CA MET A 268 -0.07 -11.72 0.21
C MET A 268 0.86 -11.10 -0.84
N ILE A 269 1.51 -9.99 -0.49
CA ILE A 269 2.61 -9.43 -1.27
C ILE A 269 3.91 -9.51 -0.48
N LYS A 270 4.99 -9.88 -1.15
CA LYS A 270 6.35 -9.99 -0.57
C LYS A 270 7.35 -9.25 -1.45
N VAL A 271 8.50 -8.97 -0.87
CA VAL A 271 9.66 -8.41 -1.58
C VAL A 271 10.92 -9.10 -1.10
N GLU A 272 11.79 -9.38 -2.03
CA GLU A 272 13.16 -9.84 -1.81
C GLU A 272 14.08 -8.95 -2.65
N SER A 273 15.24 -8.55 -2.11
CA SER A 273 16.18 -7.70 -2.84
C SER A 273 17.61 -8.03 -2.43
N ASP A 274 18.39 -8.44 -3.43
CA ASP A 274 19.79 -8.77 -3.30
C ASP A 274 20.58 -8.44 -4.59
N ILE A 275 21.76 -9.03 -4.75
CA ILE A 275 22.61 -8.85 -5.95
C ILE A 275 22.00 -9.43 -7.22
N ASP A 276 21.09 -10.38 -7.08
CA ASP A 276 20.41 -11.05 -8.21
C ASP A 276 19.15 -10.30 -8.65
N GLY A 277 18.78 -9.23 -7.93
CA GLY A 277 17.67 -8.34 -8.29
C GLY A 277 16.72 -8.04 -7.14
N THR A 278 15.69 -7.25 -7.46
CA THR A 278 14.56 -6.96 -6.57
C THR A 278 13.33 -7.66 -7.13
N ILE A 279 12.75 -8.56 -6.34
CA ILE A 279 11.62 -9.42 -6.71
C ILE A 279 10.41 -9.03 -5.86
N PHE A 280 9.34 -8.58 -6.51
CA PHE A 280 8.05 -8.40 -5.89
C PHE A 280 7.14 -9.57 -6.25
N THR A 281 6.57 -10.25 -5.25
CA THR A 281 5.70 -11.41 -5.43
C THR A 281 4.30 -11.12 -4.90
N ILE A 282 3.29 -11.21 -5.76
CA ILE A 282 1.88 -11.30 -5.37
C ILE A 282 1.51 -12.76 -5.33
N ALA A 283 1.02 -13.26 -4.20
CA ALA A 283 0.49 -14.61 -4.03
C ALA A 283 -1.01 -14.53 -3.76
N LEU A 284 -1.83 -15.16 -4.60
CA LEU A 284 -3.29 -15.20 -4.48
C LEU A 284 -3.74 -16.63 -4.22
N PRO A 285 -4.59 -16.88 -3.21
CA PRO A 285 -5.08 -18.21 -2.93
C PRO A 285 -5.99 -18.70 -4.05
N LEU A 286 -5.81 -19.95 -4.44
CA LEU A 286 -6.74 -20.64 -5.31
C LEU A 286 -7.85 -21.22 -4.44
N GLU A 287 -9.07 -20.67 -4.54
CA GLU A 287 -10.24 -21.30 -3.94
C GLU A 287 -10.36 -22.72 -4.52
N LYS A 288 -10.42 -23.72 -3.65
CA LYS A 288 -10.80 -25.07 -4.10
C LYS A 288 -12.18 -24.95 -4.71
N ALA A 289 -12.30 -25.26 -6.01
CA ALA A 289 -13.57 -25.31 -6.68
C ALA A 289 -14.50 -26.22 -5.86
N GLU A 290 -15.52 -25.63 -5.21
CA GLU A 290 -16.57 -26.39 -4.50
C GLU A 290 -17.37 -27.33 -5.44
N LYS A 291 -17.12 -27.26 -6.74
CA LYS A 291 -17.74 -28.10 -7.76
C LYS A 291 -17.42 -29.60 -7.69
N ASP A 292 -16.40 -30.00 -6.93
CA ASP A 292 -16.11 -31.43 -6.75
C ASP A 292 -16.97 -32.08 -5.66
N LYS A 293 -17.64 -31.31 -4.79
CA LYS A 293 -18.55 -31.89 -3.78
C LYS A 293 -19.91 -32.27 -4.38
N GLU A 294 -20.42 -31.55 -5.37
CA GLU A 294 -21.70 -31.91 -6.02
C GLU A 294 -21.59 -33.06 -7.02
N ARG A 295 -20.39 -33.32 -7.57
CA ARG A 295 -20.18 -34.51 -8.43
C ARG A 295 -20.08 -35.83 -7.67
N LEU A 296 -19.66 -35.80 -6.42
CA LEU A 296 -19.57 -37.00 -5.57
C LEU A 296 -20.93 -37.40 -4.96
N VAL A 297 -21.90 -36.52 -4.87
CA VAL A 297 -23.24 -36.82 -4.37
C VAL A 297 -24.14 -37.46 -5.46
N ASN A 298 -23.88 -37.18 -6.74
CA ASN A 298 -24.67 -37.72 -7.86
C ASN A 298 -24.16 -39.08 -8.42
N ILE A 299 -23.19 -39.72 -7.76
CA ILE A 299 -22.71 -41.07 -8.16
C ILE A 299 -23.20 -42.16 -7.18
N THR A 300 -23.98 -41.77 -6.15
CA THR A 300 -24.47 -42.69 -5.12
C THR A 300 -26.01 -42.73 -5.03
N GLU A 301 -26.74 -42.42 -6.12
CA GLU A 301 -28.15 -42.80 -6.31
C GLU A 301 -28.31 -43.76 -7.49
#